data_a65ba0ac42d3a3d5041e2640a8184cdd
#
_entry.id   a65ba0ac42d3a3d5041e2640a8184cdd
#
_cell.length_a   1.000
_cell.length_b   1.000
_cell.length_c   1.000
_cell.angle_alpha   90.00
_cell.angle_beta   90.00
_cell.angle_gamma   90.00
#
_symmetry.space_group_name_H-M   'P 1'
#
loop_
_entity.id
_entity.type
_entity.pdbx_description
1 polymer ?
#
loop_
_entity_poly.entity_id
_entity_poly.type
_entity_poly.pdbx_seq_one_letter_code
_entity_poly.pdbx_strand_id
1 'polypeptide(L)' 'MMKKAPAASAAAKFVPGDNVSHPVFGNGVILTSKPMGGDTLYEVVFETAGTKKLMATYAKLTKI' A
#
# COMPACT_ATOMS: atom_id res chain seq x y z
N MET A 1 9.46 14.69 -15.55
CA MET A 1 9.36 14.43 -15.01
C MET A 1 8.98 14.24 -14.27
N MET A 2 8.94 14.04 -13.89
CA MET A 2 8.62 13.74 -13.04
C MET A 2 8.39 13.55 -12.19
N LYS A 3 8.26 13.31 -11.69
CA LYS A 3 7.97 13.03 -10.86
C LYS A 3 7.74 12.92 -9.93
N LYS A 4 7.52 12.65 -9.35
CA LYS A 4 7.29 12.47 -8.49
C LYS A 4 7.04 12.33 -7.51
N ALA A 5 6.88 12.15 -7.12
CA ALA A 5 6.83 12.19 -6.08
C ALA A 5 6.40 11.89 -5.06
N PRO A 6 6.26 11.56 -4.55
CA PRO A 6 5.86 11.15 -3.54
C PRO A 6 5.34 11.38 -2.62
N ALA A 7 5.23 11.71 -2.70
CA ALA A 7 4.84 11.93 -1.63
C ALA A 7 4.20 11.04 -0.85
N ALA A 8 4.58 10.45 -0.42
CA ALA A 8 4.11 9.67 0.49
C ALA A 8 2.99 10.07 1.22
N SER A 9 2.16 10.69 0.75
CA SER A 9 1.07 11.10 1.52
C SER A 9 0.23 9.92 1.86
N ALA A 10 -0.52 10.05 2.88
CA ALA A 10 -1.42 9.02 3.26
C ALA A 10 -2.47 8.78 2.21
N ALA A 11 -2.66 9.73 1.38
CA ALA A 11 -3.63 9.58 0.32
C ALA A 11 -3.04 8.89 -0.88
N ALA A 12 -1.81 8.50 -0.83
CA ALA A 12 -1.19 7.84 -1.96
C ALA A 12 -1.98 6.62 -2.34
N LYS A 13 -2.12 6.43 -3.62
CA LYS A 13 -2.82 5.27 -4.14
C LYS A 13 -1.83 4.29 -4.72
N PHE A 14 -2.04 3.05 -4.40
CA PHE A 14 -1.23 1.97 -4.93
C PHE A 14 -2.10 1.14 -5.86
N VAL A 15 -1.46 0.48 -6.80
CA VAL A 15 -2.17 -0.40 -7.73
C VAL A 15 -1.62 -1.81 -7.57
N PRO A 16 -2.38 -2.82 -7.97
CA PRO A 16 -1.87 -4.19 -7.92
C PRO A 16 -0.54 -4.31 -8.63
N GLY A 17 0.40 -4.98 -7.97
CA GLY A 17 1.74 -5.13 -8.49
C GLY A 17 2.75 -4.15 -7.93
N ASP A 18 2.30 -3.11 -7.23
CA ASP A 18 3.23 -2.16 -6.65
C ASP A 18 3.96 -2.78 -5.47
N ASN A 19 5.24 -2.44 -5.37
CA ASN A 19 6.03 -2.84 -4.22
C ASN A 19 5.92 -1.77 -3.16
N VAL A 20 5.65 -2.19 -1.93
CA VAL A 20 5.45 -1.27 -0.82
C VAL A 20 6.21 -1.75 0.41
N SER A 21 6.37 -0.86 1.37
CA SER A 21 7.02 -1.15 2.62
C SER A 21 6.13 -0.75 3.76
N HIS A 22 6.08 -1.55 4.80
CA HIS A 22 5.31 -1.29 6.01
C HIS A 22 6.26 -1.28 7.20
N PRO A 23 6.10 -0.34 8.14
CA PRO A 23 7.05 -0.24 9.27
C PRO A 23 7.06 -1.47 10.18
N VAL A 24 6.00 -2.24 10.19
CA VAL A 24 5.93 -3.42 11.03
C VAL A 24 6.06 -4.70 10.21
N PHE A 25 5.36 -4.78 9.08
CA PHE A 25 5.30 -6.02 8.31
C PHE A 25 6.41 -6.15 7.28
N GLY A 26 7.14 -5.08 7.01
CA GLY A 26 8.23 -5.15 6.05
C GLY A 26 7.78 -4.92 4.63
N ASN A 27 8.53 -5.45 3.69
CA ASN A 27 8.25 -5.25 2.27
C ASN A 27 7.16 -6.18 1.79
N GLY A 28 6.36 -5.70 0.87
CA GLY A 28 5.29 -6.50 0.30
C GLY A 28 4.89 -6.01 -1.07
N VAL A 29 3.89 -6.67 -1.63
CA VAL A 29 3.37 -6.37 -2.96
C VAL A 29 1.86 -6.25 -2.86
N ILE A 30 1.32 -5.23 -3.49
CA ILE A 30 -0.14 -5.04 -3.52
C ILE A 30 -0.75 -6.11 -4.42
N LEU A 31 -1.68 -6.88 -3.89
CA LEU A 31 -2.44 -7.84 -4.68
C LEU A 31 -3.68 -7.22 -5.27
N THR A 32 -4.45 -6.55 -4.45
CA THR A 32 -5.70 -5.94 -4.91
C THR A 32 -5.88 -4.59 -4.25
N SER A 33 -6.70 -3.77 -4.88
CA SER A 33 -7.04 -2.46 -4.37
C SER A 33 -8.52 -2.29 -4.64
N LYS A 34 -9.29 -2.02 -3.59
CA LYS A 34 -10.73 -1.97 -3.70
C LYS A 34 -11.28 -0.74 -2.99
N PRO A 35 -12.02 0.11 -3.67
CA PRO A 35 -12.61 1.27 -3.00
C PRO A 35 -13.70 0.83 -2.01
N MET A 36 -13.71 1.44 -0.85
CA MET A 36 -14.69 1.11 0.18
C MET A 36 -15.03 2.35 0.96
N GLY A 37 -16.21 2.90 0.68
CA GLY A 37 -16.74 3.96 1.51
C GLY A 37 -15.85 5.17 1.67
N GLY A 38 -15.24 5.63 0.59
CA GLY A 38 -14.37 6.80 0.68
C GLY A 38 -12.93 6.49 1.05
N ASP A 39 -12.62 5.24 1.23
CA ASP A 39 -11.26 4.79 1.52
C ASP A 39 -10.93 3.70 0.51
N THR A 40 -9.79 3.09 0.64
CA THR A 40 -9.39 1.99 -0.23
C THR A 40 -8.87 0.86 0.63
N LEU A 41 -9.34 -0.34 0.34
CA LEU A 41 -8.83 -1.53 1.01
C LEU A 41 -7.77 -2.15 0.12
N TYR A 42 -6.58 -2.32 0.66
CA TYR A 42 -5.50 -2.99 -0.04
C TYR A 42 -5.29 -4.37 0.54
N GLU A 43 -5.13 -5.34 -0.34
CA GLU A 43 -4.68 -6.66 0.07
C GLU A 43 -3.22 -6.75 -0.34
N VAL A 44 -2.34 -6.97 0.62
CA VAL A 44 -0.90 -6.92 0.42
C VAL A 44 -0.28 -8.21 0.88
N VAL A 45 0.60 -8.78 0.06
CA VAL A 45 1.38 -9.95 0.46
C VAL A 45 2.73 -9.45 0.96
N PHE A 46 3.01 -9.67 2.22
CA PHE A 46 4.29 -9.30 2.81
C PHE A 46 5.21 -10.51 2.83
N GLU A 47 6.51 -10.28 2.66
CA GLU A 47 7.47 -11.37 2.53
C GLU A 47 7.49 -12.27 3.76
N THR A 48 7.35 -11.68 4.93
CA THR A 48 7.41 -12.46 6.16
C THR A 48 6.09 -12.54 6.89
N ALA A 49 5.24 -11.55 6.75
CA ALA A 49 3.98 -11.50 7.48
C ALA A 49 2.82 -12.16 6.76
N GLY A 50 3.00 -12.48 5.47
CA GLY A 50 1.94 -13.10 4.70
C GLY A 50 0.95 -12.05 4.19
N THR A 51 -0.23 -12.49 3.82
CA THR A 51 -1.25 -11.62 3.24
C THR A 51 -2.00 -10.88 4.33
N LYS A 52 -2.09 -9.56 4.17
CA LYS A 52 -2.83 -8.71 5.10
C LYS A 52 -3.75 -7.79 4.33
N LYS A 53 -4.87 -7.43 4.94
CA LYS A 53 -5.79 -6.45 4.36
C LYS A 53 -5.68 -5.18 5.16
N LEU A 54 -5.41 -4.08 4.48
CA LEU A 54 -5.14 -2.81 5.13
C LEU A 54 -5.96 -1.72 4.46
N MET A 55 -6.59 -0.87 5.29
CA MET A 55 -7.28 0.30 4.76
C MET A 55 -6.25 1.40 4.50
N ALA A 56 -6.39 2.10 3.39
CA ALA A 56 -5.41 3.10 2.98
C ALA A 56 -5.14 4.13 4.07
N THR A 57 -6.18 4.55 4.75
CA THR A 57 -6.04 5.56 5.79
C THR A 57 -5.09 5.10 6.90
N TYR A 58 -5.08 3.82 7.22
CA TYR A 58 -4.29 3.31 8.33
C TYR A 58 -3.09 2.48 7.90
N ALA A 59 -2.90 2.32 6.61
CA ALA A 59 -1.95 1.32 6.12
C ALA A 59 -0.50 1.70 6.35
N LYS A 60 -0.18 2.98 6.33
CA LYS A 60 1.20 3.45 6.49
C LYS A 60 2.15 2.81 5.52
N LEU A 61 1.68 2.54 4.33
CA LEU A 61 2.50 1.94 3.29
C LEU A 61 3.30 3.01 2.56
N THR A 62 4.50 2.67 2.18
CA THR A 62 5.36 3.53 1.39
C THR A 62 5.76 2.77 0.13
N LYS A 63 5.67 3.42 -1.00
CA LYS A 63 6.09 2.77 -2.23
C LYS A 63 7.60 2.71 -2.29
N ILE A 64 8.11 1.59 -2.71
CA ILE A 64 9.57 1.40 -2.84
C ILE A 64 9.98 1.06 -4.27
#